data_58b4765337f88e18be1f3dc05b070a76
#
_entry.id   58b4765337f88e18be1f3dc05b070a76
#
_cell.length_a   1.000
_cell.length_b   1.000
_cell.length_c   1.000
_cell.angle_alpha   90.00
_cell.angle_beta   90.00
_cell.angle_gamma   90.00
#
_symmetry.space_group_name_H-M   'P 1'
#
loop_
_entity.id
_entity.type
_entity.pdbx_description
1 polymer ?
#
loop_
_entity_poly.entity_id
_entity_poly.type
_entity_poly.pdbx_seq_one_letter_code
_entity_poly.pdbx_strand_id
1 'polypeptide(L)'
;MAVQVTTIMLGVEDLARSKQFYGEGLGCTIKQDYPHFVLFDLGDGSSSLALYEREAAAQDAGVSPEGSGFRGVSFHYIVASREAVDEVMGKAEAAGGSVTKAAAAAQWGGYFGYFSDPDGYLWKVASDA
;
A
#
# COMPACT_ATOMS: atom_id res chain seq x y z
N MET A 1 20.80 2.87 -19.10
CA MET A 1 19.37 3.02 -18.74
C MET A 1 19.15 2.76 -17.27
N ALA A 2 18.17 3.40 -16.69
CA ALA A 2 17.89 3.21 -15.28
C ALA A 2 17.08 1.92 -15.06
N VAL A 3 17.24 1.35 -13.86
CA VAL A 3 16.40 0.23 -13.45
C VAL A 3 14.96 0.74 -13.28
N GLN A 4 14.01 -0.13 -13.48
CA GLN A 4 12.59 0.14 -13.27
C GLN A 4 12.05 -0.82 -12.22
N VAL A 5 11.07 -0.36 -11.45
CA VAL A 5 10.41 -1.21 -10.46
C VAL A 5 9.12 -1.75 -11.10
N THR A 6 9.19 -2.96 -11.62
CA THR A 6 8.03 -3.59 -12.27
C THR A 6 7.00 -4.00 -11.24
N THR A 7 7.43 -4.57 -10.12
CA THR A 7 6.56 -5.05 -9.07
C THR A 7 7.12 -4.67 -7.70
N ILE A 8 6.25 -4.20 -6.83
CA ILE A 8 6.54 -4.03 -5.42
C ILE A 8 5.86 -5.18 -4.69
N MET A 9 6.63 -5.97 -3.95
CA MET A 9 6.09 -7.10 -3.23
C MET A 9 6.12 -6.82 -1.73
N LEU A 10 4.98 -7.02 -1.08
CA LEU A 10 4.83 -6.86 0.36
C LEU A 10 4.75 -8.22 1.02
N GLY A 11 5.58 -8.44 2.03
CA GLY A 11 5.48 -9.62 2.88
C GLY A 11 4.38 -9.42 3.90
N VAL A 12 3.37 -10.30 3.92
CA VAL A 12 2.20 -10.15 4.77
C VAL A 12 2.01 -11.36 5.67
N GLU A 13 1.41 -11.14 6.86
CA GLU A 13 1.16 -12.24 7.79
C GLU A 13 -0.08 -13.04 7.42
N ASP A 14 -1.12 -12.35 6.96
CA ASP A 14 -2.41 -12.97 6.60
C ASP A 14 -2.77 -12.57 5.18
N LEU A 15 -2.49 -13.45 4.24
CA LEU A 15 -2.70 -13.17 2.82
C LEU A 15 -4.15 -12.86 2.50
N ALA A 16 -5.10 -13.60 3.08
CA ALA A 16 -6.52 -13.37 2.83
C ALA A 16 -6.96 -11.99 3.30
N ARG A 17 -6.48 -11.57 4.47
CA ARG A 17 -6.77 -10.24 5.04
C ARG A 17 -6.23 -9.13 4.14
N SER A 18 -4.99 -9.26 3.72
CA SER A 18 -4.34 -8.24 2.88
C SER A 18 -4.94 -8.20 1.48
N LYS A 19 -5.29 -9.36 0.93
CA LYS A 19 -5.98 -9.45 -0.36
C LYS A 19 -7.31 -8.70 -0.32
N GLN A 20 -8.08 -8.87 0.75
CA GLN A 20 -9.35 -8.19 0.92
C GLN A 20 -9.15 -6.69 1.08
N PHE A 21 -8.14 -6.29 1.85
CA PHE A 21 -7.83 -4.87 2.06
C PHE A 21 -7.55 -4.16 0.73
N TYR A 22 -6.63 -4.69 -0.07
CA TYR A 22 -6.24 -4.05 -1.33
C TYR A 22 -7.29 -4.25 -2.43
N GLY A 23 -7.89 -5.44 -2.52
CA GLY A 23 -8.84 -5.76 -3.57
C GLY A 23 -10.19 -5.09 -3.36
N GLU A 24 -10.92 -5.53 -2.33
CA GLU A 24 -12.25 -4.98 -2.05
C GLU A 24 -12.18 -3.61 -1.40
N GLY A 25 -11.24 -3.43 -0.46
CA GLY A 25 -11.13 -2.20 0.30
C GLY A 25 -10.67 -1.00 -0.53
N LEU A 26 -9.56 -1.15 -1.24
CA LEU A 26 -8.98 -0.06 -2.04
C LEU A 26 -9.28 -0.16 -3.53
N GLY A 27 -9.97 -1.21 -3.96
CA GLY A 27 -10.40 -1.34 -5.34
C GLY A 27 -9.33 -1.75 -6.34
N CYS A 28 -8.24 -2.37 -5.86
CA CYS A 28 -7.18 -2.84 -6.75
C CYS A 28 -7.64 -4.07 -7.54
N THR A 29 -7.27 -4.13 -8.81
CA THR A 29 -7.67 -5.22 -9.69
C THR A 29 -6.71 -6.39 -9.55
N ILE A 30 -7.25 -7.59 -9.27
CA ILE A 30 -6.45 -8.81 -9.17
C ILE A 30 -6.04 -9.25 -10.56
N LYS A 31 -4.73 -9.47 -10.75
CA LYS A 31 -4.16 -9.99 -12.00
C LYS A 31 -3.79 -11.47 -11.89
N GLN A 32 -3.27 -11.88 -10.73
CA GLN A 32 -2.96 -13.28 -10.43
C GLN A 32 -3.39 -13.58 -9.00
N ASP A 33 -4.02 -14.75 -8.80
CA ASP A 33 -4.57 -15.12 -7.51
C ASP A 33 -4.25 -16.58 -7.23
N TYR A 34 -3.19 -16.81 -6.47
CA TYR A 34 -2.74 -18.14 -6.08
C TYR A 34 -2.86 -18.32 -4.56
N PRO A 35 -2.81 -19.56 -4.05
CA PRO A 35 -2.98 -19.79 -2.60
C PRO A 35 -2.00 -19.03 -1.71
N HIS A 36 -0.79 -18.75 -2.18
CA HIS A 36 0.24 -18.11 -1.37
C HIS A 36 0.74 -16.80 -1.94
N PHE A 37 0.17 -16.34 -3.05
CA PHE A 37 0.66 -15.17 -3.77
C PHE A 37 -0.48 -14.49 -4.54
N VAL A 38 -0.60 -13.17 -4.39
CA VAL A 38 -1.59 -12.37 -5.13
C VAL A 38 -0.85 -11.23 -5.82
N LEU A 39 -1.17 -10.99 -7.08
CA LEU A 39 -0.64 -9.86 -7.84
C LEU A 39 -1.79 -8.95 -8.26
N PHE A 40 -1.65 -7.67 -7.96
CA PHE A 40 -2.61 -6.64 -8.38
C PHE A 40 -2.04 -5.80 -9.51
N ASP A 41 -2.89 -5.47 -10.47
CA ASP A 41 -2.61 -4.47 -11.49
C ASP A 41 -3.13 -3.12 -10.98
N LEU A 42 -2.23 -2.17 -10.81
CA LEU A 42 -2.58 -0.83 -10.30
C LEU A 42 -2.83 0.18 -11.43
N GLY A 43 -2.83 -0.29 -12.68
CA GLY A 43 -3.08 0.56 -13.83
C GLY A 43 -1.82 0.97 -14.57
N ASP A 44 -2.02 1.62 -15.70
CA ASP A 44 -0.92 2.06 -16.57
C ASP A 44 -0.05 3.08 -15.85
N GLY A 45 1.25 2.95 -16.05
CA GLY A 45 2.21 3.86 -15.45
C GLY A 45 2.58 3.54 -14.00
N SER A 46 1.94 2.54 -13.40
CA SER A 46 2.23 2.12 -12.03
C SER A 46 2.96 0.79 -12.01
N SER A 47 3.81 0.60 -10.99
CA SER A 47 4.31 -0.74 -10.66
C SER A 47 3.13 -1.62 -10.24
N SER A 48 3.24 -2.92 -10.48
CA SER A 48 2.29 -3.88 -9.91
C SER A 48 2.54 -4.03 -8.41
N LEU A 49 1.52 -4.46 -7.67
CA LEU A 49 1.63 -4.72 -6.24
C LEU A 49 1.40 -6.20 -5.99
N ALA A 50 2.37 -6.85 -5.37
CA ALA A 50 2.26 -8.26 -5.03
C ALA A 50 2.18 -8.46 -3.52
N LEU A 51 1.42 -9.46 -3.11
CA LEU A 51 1.34 -9.89 -1.71
C LEU A 51 1.86 -11.32 -1.63
N TYR A 52 2.76 -11.58 -0.68
CA TYR A 52 3.34 -12.90 -0.46
C TYR A 52 3.47 -13.11 1.04
N GLU A 53 3.32 -14.33 1.50
CA GLU A 53 3.46 -14.63 2.92
C GLU A 53 4.86 -14.18 3.39
N ARG A 54 4.89 -13.43 4.50
CA ARG A 54 6.10 -12.74 4.94
C ARG A 54 7.30 -13.66 5.15
N GLU A 55 7.08 -14.80 5.80
CA GLU A 55 8.17 -15.75 6.06
C GLU A 55 8.69 -16.35 4.76
N ALA A 56 7.78 -16.71 3.84
CA ALA A 56 8.16 -17.26 2.54
C ALA A 56 8.90 -16.22 1.70
N ALA A 57 8.45 -14.96 1.73
CA ALA A 57 9.09 -13.87 1.02
C ALA A 57 10.51 -13.61 1.53
N ALA A 58 10.68 -13.61 2.84
CA ALA A 58 11.99 -13.41 3.46
C ALA A 58 12.94 -14.56 3.13
N GLN A 59 12.44 -15.79 3.17
CA GLN A 59 13.22 -16.97 2.83
C GLN A 59 13.66 -16.91 1.36
N ASP A 60 12.75 -16.53 0.47
CA ASP A 60 13.04 -16.39 -0.96
C ASP A 60 14.14 -15.36 -1.19
N ALA A 61 14.12 -14.27 -0.43
CA ALA A 61 15.11 -13.19 -0.54
C ALA A 61 16.41 -13.49 0.23
N GLY A 62 16.45 -14.51 1.07
CA GLY A 62 17.63 -14.88 1.83
C GLY A 62 17.89 -14.00 3.05
N VAL A 63 16.85 -13.41 3.64
CA VAL A 63 16.98 -12.52 4.79
C VAL A 63 15.98 -12.90 5.89
N SER A 64 16.18 -12.33 7.09
CA SER A 64 15.27 -12.53 8.22
C SER A 64 13.92 -11.86 7.96
N PRO A 65 12.79 -12.47 8.39
CA PRO A 65 11.47 -11.84 8.29
C PRO A 65 11.21 -10.81 9.37
N GLU A 66 12.13 -10.60 10.30
CA GLU A 66 11.93 -9.70 11.43
C GLU A 66 11.92 -8.22 11.00
N GLY A 67 11.17 -7.41 11.72
CA GLY A 67 11.09 -5.97 11.54
C GLY A 67 9.69 -5.45 11.77
N SER A 68 9.60 -4.25 12.34
CA SER A 68 8.34 -3.58 12.64
C SER A 68 8.55 -2.07 12.58
N GLY A 69 7.46 -1.30 12.74
CA GLY A 69 7.51 0.15 12.65
C GLY A 69 7.80 0.62 11.23
N PHE A 70 8.56 1.69 11.10
CA PHE A 70 8.94 2.20 9.79
C PHE A 70 10.01 1.30 9.17
N ARG A 71 9.70 0.72 8.04
CA ARG A 71 10.58 -0.23 7.35
C ARG A 71 11.42 0.42 6.24
N GLY A 72 11.57 1.75 6.30
CA GLY A 72 12.41 2.48 5.36
C GLY A 72 11.74 2.83 4.04
N VAL A 73 10.44 2.58 3.91
CA VAL A 73 9.72 2.84 2.67
C VAL A 73 8.30 3.29 2.96
N SER A 74 7.79 4.19 2.14
CA SER A 74 6.38 4.52 2.09
C SER A 74 5.96 4.65 0.64
N PHE A 75 4.69 4.36 0.38
CA PHE A 75 4.13 4.49 -0.95
C PHE A 75 3.33 5.78 -1.01
N HIS A 76 3.40 6.50 -2.13
CA HIS A 76 2.70 7.76 -2.28
C HIS A 76 1.67 7.66 -3.39
N TYR A 77 0.44 8.04 -3.05
CA TYR A 77 -0.66 8.11 -3.98
C TYR A 77 -1.07 9.58 -4.10
N ILE A 78 -0.80 10.17 -5.25
CA ILE A 78 -1.12 11.57 -5.50
C ILE A 78 -2.46 11.62 -6.20
N VAL A 79 -3.39 12.36 -5.62
CA VAL A 79 -4.77 12.47 -6.12
C VAL A 79 -5.09 13.93 -6.47
N ALA A 80 -6.21 14.15 -7.13
CA ALA A 80 -6.51 15.44 -7.76
C ALA A 80 -7.05 16.50 -6.80
N SER A 81 -7.61 16.10 -5.65
CA SER A 81 -8.31 17.03 -4.76
C SER A 81 -8.22 16.62 -3.30
N ARG A 82 -8.52 17.56 -2.40
CA ARG A 82 -8.62 17.28 -0.97
C ARG A 82 -9.72 16.27 -0.67
N GLU A 83 -10.84 16.38 -1.36
CA GLU A 83 -11.94 15.43 -1.22
C GLU A 83 -11.51 14.02 -1.58
N ALA A 84 -10.68 13.88 -2.63
CA ALA A 84 -10.14 12.58 -3.02
C ALA A 84 -9.20 12.01 -1.95
N VAL A 85 -8.38 12.86 -1.30
CA VAL A 85 -7.54 12.43 -0.17
C VAL A 85 -8.43 11.86 0.93
N ASP A 86 -9.44 12.61 1.35
CA ASP A 86 -10.35 12.20 2.42
C ASP A 86 -11.06 10.88 2.07
N GLU A 87 -11.47 10.73 0.81
CA GLU A 87 -12.14 9.52 0.35
C GLU A 87 -11.23 8.29 0.45
N VAL A 88 -9.99 8.40 -0.01
CA VAL A 88 -9.03 7.29 0.05
C VAL A 88 -8.72 6.93 1.50
N MET A 89 -8.48 7.95 2.34
CA MET A 89 -8.20 7.74 3.77
C MET A 89 -9.37 7.02 4.46
N GLY A 90 -10.60 7.43 4.16
CA GLY A 90 -11.80 6.79 4.71
C GLY A 90 -11.97 5.34 4.26
N LYS A 91 -11.71 5.06 2.99
CA LYS A 91 -11.78 3.69 2.46
C LYS A 91 -10.74 2.79 3.11
N ALA A 92 -9.52 3.29 3.28
CA ALA A 92 -8.45 2.51 3.91
C ALA A 92 -8.81 2.17 5.36
N GLU A 93 -9.32 3.14 6.12
CA GLU A 93 -9.73 2.90 7.50
C GLU A 93 -10.88 1.91 7.57
N ALA A 94 -11.88 2.06 6.72
CA ALA A 94 -13.03 1.14 6.67
C ALA A 94 -12.63 -0.28 6.30
N ALA A 95 -11.55 -0.44 5.52
CA ALA A 95 -11.06 -1.73 5.05
C ALA A 95 -10.13 -2.43 6.05
N GLY A 96 -9.85 -1.82 7.20
CA GLY A 96 -9.01 -2.43 8.24
C GLY A 96 -7.61 -1.83 8.36
N GLY A 97 -7.32 -0.78 7.62
CA GLY A 97 -6.09 -0.02 7.81
C GLY A 97 -6.19 0.93 8.99
N SER A 98 -5.08 1.56 9.32
CA SER A 98 -5.01 2.51 10.42
C SER A 98 -4.59 3.88 9.90
N VAL A 99 -5.23 4.93 10.39
CA VAL A 99 -4.80 6.30 10.09
C VAL A 99 -3.65 6.62 11.03
N THR A 100 -2.45 6.75 10.47
CA THR A 100 -1.25 7.08 11.26
C THR A 100 -1.03 8.58 11.33
N LYS A 101 -1.54 9.33 10.35
CA LYS A 101 -1.53 10.79 10.37
C LYS A 101 -2.78 11.28 9.66
N ALA A 102 -3.66 11.96 10.40
CA ALA A 102 -4.89 12.48 9.84
C ALA A 102 -4.61 13.48 8.71
N ALA A 103 -5.46 13.47 7.69
CA ALA A 103 -5.32 14.39 6.56
C ALA A 103 -5.49 15.82 7.02
N ALA A 104 -4.57 16.69 6.60
CA ALA A 104 -4.57 18.10 6.96
C ALA A 104 -3.79 18.92 5.94
N ALA A 105 -4.03 20.24 5.95
CA ALA A 105 -3.28 21.14 5.09
C ALA A 105 -1.80 21.15 5.48
N ALA A 106 -0.94 21.13 4.47
CA ALA A 106 0.50 21.16 4.66
C ALA A 106 1.04 22.59 4.51
N GLN A 107 2.20 22.84 5.12
CA GLN A 107 2.85 24.15 5.02
C GLN A 107 3.19 24.52 3.57
N TRP A 108 3.48 23.52 2.74
CA TRP A 108 3.81 23.74 1.33
C TRP A 108 2.60 24.00 0.44
N GLY A 109 1.40 24.06 1.01
CA GLY A 109 0.19 24.46 0.30
C GLY A 109 -0.72 23.32 -0.13
N GLY A 110 -0.29 22.08 0.04
CA GLY A 110 -1.10 20.91 -0.28
C GLY A 110 -1.85 20.35 0.91
N TYR A 111 -2.37 19.13 0.73
CA TYR A 111 -3.20 18.46 1.73
C TYR A 111 -2.85 16.97 1.70
N PHE A 112 -2.54 16.37 2.85
CA PHE A 112 -2.13 14.96 2.86
C PHE A 112 -2.42 14.29 4.19
N GLY A 113 -2.50 12.95 4.13
CA GLY A 113 -2.53 12.08 5.29
C GLY A 113 -1.75 10.81 5.03
N TYR A 114 -1.58 10.01 6.07
CA TYR A 114 -0.96 8.67 5.98
C TYR A 114 -1.87 7.64 6.58
N PHE A 115 -1.94 6.48 5.94
CA PHE A 115 -2.52 5.30 6.56
C PHE A 115 -1.52 4.16 6.48
N SER A 116 -1.69 3.16 7.34
CA SER A 116 -0.97 1.90 7.21
C SER A 116 -1.94 0.80 6.80
N ASP A 117 -1.42 -0.16 6.04
CA ASP A 117 -2.19 -1.37 5.74
C ASP A 117 -2.22 -2.29 6.97
N PRO A 118 -2.90 -3.46 6.91
CA PRO A 118 -2.96 -4.36 8.08
C PRO A 118 -1.60 -4.85 8.60
N ASP A 119 -0.56 -4.81 7.79
CA ASP A 119 0.79 -5.22 8.17
C ASP A 119 1.70 -4.06 8.54
N GLY A 120 1.19 -2.84 8.55
CA GLY A 120 1.95 -1.66 8.94
C GLY A 120 2.71 -0.97 7.80
N TYR A 121 2.47 -1.37 6.56
CA TYR A 121 3.08 -0.67 5.42
C TYR A 121 2.40 0.68 5.22
N LEU A 122 3.22 1.71 5.04
CA LEU A 122 2.75 3.11 5.05
C LEU A 122 2.42 3.62 3.65
N TRP A 123 1.29 4.31 3.57
CA TRP A 123 0.84 4.98 2.35
C TRP A 123 0.57 6.45 2.65
N LYS A 124 1.14 7.34 1.84
CA LYS A 124 0.83 8.77 1.86
C LYS A 124 -0.16 9.06 0.76
N VAL A 125 -1.27 9.71 1.10
CA VAL A 125 -2.25 10.16 0.13
C VAL A 125 -2.22 11.67 0.13
N ALA A 126 -1.93 12.27 -1.00
CA ALA A 126 -1.67 13.71 -1.07
C ALA A 126 -2.29 14.35 -2.30
N SER A 127 -2.60 15.64 -2.16
CA SER A 127 -3.06 16.49 -3.23
C SER A 127 -2.29 17.81 -3.18
N ASP A 128 -1.96 18.36 -4.35
CA ASP A 128 -1.35 19.68 -4.47
C ASP A 128 -2.38 20.81 -4.31
N ALA A 129 -3.65 20.45 -4.40
CA ALA A 129 -4.74 21.43 -4.35
C ALA A 129 -5.20 21.77 -2.93
#